data_4dbaeb982d7de2edce64fbee39d588ce
#
_entry.id   4dbaeb982d7de2edce64fbee39d588ce
#
_cell.length_a   1.000
_cell.length_b   1.000
_cell.length_c   1.000
_cell.angle_alpha   90.00
_cell.angle_beta   90.00
_cell.angle_gamma   90.00
#
_symmetry.space_group_name_H-M   'P 1'
#
loop_
_entity.id
_entity.type
_entity.pdbx_description
1 polymer ?
#
loop_
_entity_poly.entity_id
_entity_poly.type
_entity_poly.pdbx_seq_one_letter_code
_entity_poly.pdbx_strand_id
1 'polypeptide(L)'
;MTIQTQLPSLITIENGNKAKPTFSLAEYQRRQGLLRQKMAEMQVDGVLFSSYHNINYYGDFLYCSFGRFYGLVVTQEKVVSISANIDGGQPWRRTVGDYNVVYTDWQRDNYFKACAQELPNKGRVGIEMDNLPLDRFAKLQAAMPNVEFVDISAACMRMRMVKSAEEIEFIKNGANVCDIGGFALRDAVKEGVPEHEVALASTQAMIREIARRYPDSELMDTWTWFQSGINTDGAHNPVTTRKVQ
;
A
#
# COMPACT_ATOMS: atom_id res chain seq x y z
N MET A 1 -24.89 -35.22 14.50
CA MET A 1 -23.94 -35.06 13.41
C MET A 1 -23.52 -33.61 13.36
N THR A 2 -22.35 -33.27 13.88
CA THR A 2 -21.79 -31.93 13.81
C THR A 2 -21.18 -31.81 12.43
N ILE A 3 -21.81 -31.04 11.54
CA ILE A 3 -21.21 -30.67 10.24
C ILE A 3 -20.06 -29.72 10.59
N GLN A 4 -18.85 -30.24 10.68
CA GLN A 4 -17.64 -29.42 10.67
C GLN A 4 -17.47 -28.93 9.22
N THR A 5 -18.07 -27.82 8.89
CA THR A 5 -17.76 -27.07 7.67
C THR A 5 -16.35 -26.51 7.83
N GLN A 6 -15.37 -27.24 7.32
CA GLN A 6 -14.00 -26.75 7.25
C GLN A 6 -13.99 -25.62 6.22
N LEU A 7 -13.77 -24.39 6.67
CA LEU A 7 -13.63 -23.26 5.76
C LEU A 7 -12.45 -23.49 4.82
N PRO A 8 -12.58 -23.13 3.53
CA PRO A 8 -11.46 -23.25 2.59
C PRO A 8 -10.29 -22.39 3.05
N SER A 9 -9.07 -22.84 2.80
CA SER A 9 -7.86 -22.08 3.15
C SER A 9 -7.70 -20.83 2.27
N LEU A 10 -8.23 -20.86 1.06
CA LEU A 10 -8.19 -19.76 0.08
C LEU A 10 -9.58 -19.57 -0.55
N ILE A 11 -9.93 -18.32 -0.83
CA ILE A 11 -11.16 -17.92 -1.53
C ILE A 11 -10.78 -16.93 -2.61
N THR A 12 -11.25 -17.11 -3.85
CA THR A 12 -11.06 -16.15 -4.93
C THR A 12 -12.28 -15.22 -5.03
N ILE A 13 -12.04 -13.93 -5.14
CA ILE A 13 -13.06 -12.89 -5.34
C ILE A 13 -12.72 -12.13 -6.62
N GLU A 14 -13.66 -12.17 -7.60
CA GLU A 14 -13.49 -11.57 -8.93
C GLU A 14 -14.76 -10.84 -9.42
N ASN A 15 -15.71 -10.62 -8.53
CA ASN A 15 -16.98 -9.98 -8.85
C ASN A 15 -17.39 -8.96 -7.80
N GLY A 16 -18.37 -8.14 -8.15
CA GLY A 16 -18.87 -7.04 -7.32
C GLY A 16 -18.36 -5.67 -7.78
N ASN A 17 -18.85 -4.63 -7.11
CA ASN A 17 -18.54 -3.25 -7.46
C ASN A 17 -17.07 -2.89 -7.16
N LYS A 18 -16.49 -2.08 -8.03
CA LYS A 18 -15.16 -1.47 -7.84
C LYS A 18 -15.30 -0.03 -7.35
N ALA A 19 -14.40 0.40 -6.48
CA ALA A 19 -14.19 1.81 -6.20
C ALA A 19 -13.52 2.49 -7.40
N LYS A 20 -13.65 3.81 -7.48
CA LYS A 20 -12.92 4.59 -8.47
C LYS A 20 -11.41 4.49 -8.18
N PRO A 21 -10.58 4.10 -9.15
CA PRO A 21 -9.15 4.00 -8.94
C PRO A 21 -8.50 5.38 -8.77
N THR A 22 -7.37 5.42 -8.07
CA THR A 22 -6.61 6.65 -7.80
C THR A 22 -6.11 7.32 -9.09
N PHE A 23 -5.63 6.53 -10.03
CA PHE A 23 -5.18 6.95 -11.36
C PHE A 23 -6.05 6.30 -12.44
N SER A 24 -5.88 6.74 -13.69
CA SER A 24 -6.54 6.08 -14.80
C SER A 24 -6.11 4.62 -14.96
N LEU A 25 -6.97 3.77 -15.50
CA LEU A 25 -6.61 2.39 -15.81
C LEU A 25 -5.44 2.32 -16.79
N ALA A 26 -5.35 3.30 -17.72
CA ALA A 26 -4.23 3.40 -18.66
C ALA A 26 -2.90 3.63 -17.93
N GLU A 27 -2.88 4.43 -16.86
CA GLU A 27 -1.68 4.64 -16.05
C GLU A 27 -1.26 3.35 -15.34
N TYR A 28 -2.18 2.59 -14.75
CA TYR A 28 -1.85 1.28 -14.15
C TYR A 28 -1.36 0.29 -15.19
N GLN A 29 -1.97 0.23 -16.37
CA GLN A 29 -1.50 -0.61 -17.48
C GLN A 29 -0.09 -0.22 -17.93
N ARG A 30 0.22 1.09 -18.00
CA ARG A 30 1.57 1.58 -18.29
C ARG A 30 2.59 1.12 -17.25
N ARG A 31 2.29 1.27 -15.94
CA ARG A 31 3.15 0.82 -14.84
C ARG A 31 3.41 -0.68 -14.89
N GLN A 32 2.34 -1.46 -15.03
CA GLN A 32 2.42 -2.93 -15.14
C GLN A 32 3.16 -3.37 -16.41
N GLY A 33 2.97 -2.67 -17.52
CA GLY A 33 3.70 -2.91 -18.77
C GLY A 33 5.20 -2.67 -18.63
N LEU A 34 5.62 -1.57 -18.01
CA LEU A 34 7.04 -1.31 -17.71
C LEU A 34 7.64 -2.36 -16.76
N LEU A 35 6.87 -2.80 -15.77
CA LEU A 35 7.30 -3.89 -14.88
C LEU A 35 7.51 -5.19 -15.65
N ARG A 36 6.57 -5.57 -16.52
CA ARG A 36 6.66 -6.80 -17.35
C ARG A 36 7.86 -6.76 -18.32
N GLN A 37 8.16 -5.59 -18.89
CA GLN A 37 9.38 -5.40 -19.67
C GLN A 37 10.63 -5.62 -18.81
N LYS A 38 10.67 -5.06 -17.61
CA LYS A 38 11.79 -5.25 -16.67
C LYS A 38 11.92 -6.69 -16.21
N MET A 39 10.80 -7.38 -15.97
CA MET A 39 10.79 -8.81 -15.67
C MET A 39 11.43 -9.63 -16.80
N ALA A 40 11.09 -9.33 -18.06
CA ALA A 40 11.70 -10.00 -19.21
C ALA A 40 13.21 -9.74 -19.30
N GLU A 41 13.67 -8.49 -19.11
CA GLU A 41 15.10 -8.15 -19.09
C GLU A 41 15.88 -8.90 -17.98
N MET A 42 15.26 -9.08 -16.83
CA MET A 42 15.84 -9.76 -15.67
C MET A 42 15.61 -11.29 -15.70
N GLN A 43 14.92 -11.80 -16.69
CA GLN A 43 14.50 -13.20 -16.79
C GLN A 43 13.73 -13.66 -15.52
N VAL A 44 12.74 -12.86 -15.10
CA VAL A 44 11.88 -13.12 -13.96
C VAL A 44 10.49 -13.46 -14.46
N ASP A 45 9.96 -14.62 -14.02
CA ASP A 45 8.69 -15.18 -14.51
C ASP A 45 7.47 -14.63 -13.77
N GLY A 46 7.66 -14.17 -12.53
CA GLY A 46 6.63 -13.57 -11.70
C GLY A 46 7.23 -12.71 -10.60
N VAL A 47 6.45 -11.81 -10.04
CA VAL A 47 6.87 -10.92 -8.96
C VAL A 47 5.88 -10.97 -7.83
N LEU A 48 6.36 -11.03 -6.60
CA LEU A 48 5.59 -10.84 -5.38
C LEU A 48 5.99 -9.51 -4.72
N PHE A 49 5.07 -8.58 -4.70
CA PHE A 49 5.20 -7.36 -3.88
C PHE A 49 4.62 -7.58 -2.49
N SER A 50 5.35 -7.14 -1.49
CA SER A 50 4.97 -7.17 -0.07
C SER A 50 5.00 -5.79 0.57
N SER A 51 5.64 -4.80 -0.06
CA SER A 51 5.66 -3.42 0.43
C SER A 51 4.36 -2.69 0.11
N TYR A 52 3.92 -1.87 1.06
CA TYR A 52 2.80 -0.97 0.89
C TYR A 52 2.93 -0.11 -0.39
N HIS A 53 4.14 0.40 -0.66
CA HIS A 53 4.39 1.28 -1.79
C HIS A 53 4.17 0.59 -3.14
N ASN A 54 4.70 -0.61 -3.32
CA ASN A 54 4.61 -1.31 -4.60
C ASN A 54 3.25 -1.98 -4.78
N ILE A 55 2.63 -2.50 -3.72
CA ILE A 55 1.25 -3.01 -3.77
C ILE A 55 0.31 -1.89 -4.24
N ASN A 56 0.44 -0.67 -3.68
CA ASN A 56 -0.36 0.48 -4.10
C ASN A 56 0.00 0.94 -5.51
N TYR A 57 1.29 1.04 -5.85
CA TYR A 57 1.75 1.57 -7.13
C TYR A 57 1.28 0.74 -8.33
N TYR A 58 1.30 -0.59 -8.21
CA TYR A 58 0.93 -1.49 -9.30
C TYR A 58 -0.50 -2.02 -9.22
N GLY A 59 -1.12 -2.01 -8.04
CA GLY A 59 -2.43 -2.62 -7.79
C GLY A 59 -3.52 -1.68 -7.28
N ASP A 60 -3.21 -0.42 -6.98
CA ASP A 60 -4.13 0.55 -6.34
C ASP A 60 -4.70 0.07 -4.99
N PHE A 61 -4.04 -0.86 -4.36
CA PHE A 61 -4.54 -1.43 -3.13
C PHE A 61 -3.86 -0.84 -1.89
N LEU A 62 -4.53 0.11 -1.25
CA LEU A 62 -4.14 0.64 0.06
C LEU A 62 -4.67 -0.28 1.15
N TYR A 63 -3.77 -0.94 1.87
CA TYR A 63 -4.12 -1.84 2.95
C TYR A 63 -3.66 -1.31 4.31
N CYS A 64 -4.28 -1.84 5.36
CA CYS A 64 -3.92 -1.53 6.73
C CYS A 64 -2.87 -2.51 7.26
N SER A 65 -1.76 -2.01 7.76
CA SER A 65 -0.60 -2.84 8.16
C SER A 65 -0.70 -3.37 9.60
N PHE A 66 -1.83 -3.95 9.99
CA PHE A 66 -2.04 -4.46 11.36
C PHE A 66 -1.62 -5.92 11.56
N GLY A 67 -0.44 -6.29 11.08
CA GLY A 67 0.13 -7.61 11.35
C GLY A 67 -0.45 -8.76 10.52
N ARG A 68 -1.32 -8.49 9.53
CA ARG A 68 -1.70 -9.42 8.48
C ARG A 68 -0.77 -9.27 7.28
N PHE A 69 -0.62 -10.34 6.49
CA PHE A 69 0.21 -10.32 5.30
C PHE A 69 -0.64 -9.96 4.10
N TYR A 70 -0.14 -9.04 3.29
CA TYR A 70 -0.73 -8.66 2.02
C TYR A 70 0.30 -8.84 0.93
N GLY A 71 -0.15 -9.10 -0.28
CA GLY A 71 0.70 -9.25 -1.43
C GLY A 71 0.03 -8.80 -2.70
N LEU A 72 0.85 -8.47 -3.69
CA LEU A 72 0.42 -8.30 -5.07
C LEU A 72 1.33 -9.16 -5.93
N VAL A 73 0.75 -10.13 -6.62
CA VAL A 73 1.44 -10.95 -7.61
C VAL A 73 1.26 -10.32 -8.98
N VAL A 74 2.34 -10.18 -9.72
CA VAL A 74 2.33 -9.76 -11.13
C VAL A 74 3.08 -10.79 -11.96
N THR A 75 2.42 -11.32 -12.97
CA THR A 75 3.04 -12.16 -14.02
C THR A 75 2.90 -11.50 -15.38
N GLN A 76 3.33 -12.16 -16.46
CA GLN A 76 3.10 -11.65 -17.81
C GLN A 76 1.60 -11.58 -18.14
N GLU A 77 0.78 -12.46 -17.54
CA GLU A 77 -0.64 -12.63 -17.86
C GLU A 77 -1.60 -11.97 -16.89
N LYS A 78 -1.21 -11.86 -15.59
CA LYS A 78 -2.15 -11.47 -14.54
C LYS A 78 -1.55 -10.56 -13.47
N VAL A 79 -2.45 -9.87 -12.77
CA VAL A 79 -2.19 -9.09 -11.56
C VAL A 79 -3.18 -9.52 -10.49
N VAL A 80 -2.69 -10.07 -9.38
CA VAL A 80 -3.53 -10.68 -8.33
C VAL A 80 -3.18 -10.10 -6.97
N SER A 81 -4.16 -9.55 -6.27
CA SER A 81 -3.98 -9.14 -4.88
C SER A 81 -4.22 -10.33 -3.93
N ILE A 82 -3.40 -10.44 -2.89
CA ILE A 82 -3.53 -11.44 -1.82
C ILE A 82 -3.80 -10.71 -0.52
N SER A 83 -4.86 -11.10 0.19
CA SER A 83 -5.30 -10.44 1.41
C SER A 83 -5.81 -11.41 2.46
N ALA A 84 -5.83 -10.95 3.71
CA ALA A 84 -6.39 -11.70 4.83
C ALA A 84 -7.92 -11.67 4.83
N ASN A 85 -8.55 -12.73 5.32
CA ASN A 85 -10.01 -12.87 5.35
C ASN A 85 -10.72 -11.83 6.23
N ILE A 86 -10.03 -11.23 7.20
CA ILE A 86 -10.59 -10.14 8.01
C ILE A 86 -11.01 -8.93 7.14
N ASP A 87 -10.33 -8.73 6.00
CA ASP A 87 -10.63 -7.66 5.05
C ASP A 87 -11.31 -8.18 3.77
N GLY A 88 -11.84 -9.39 3.80
CA GLY A 88 -12.44 -10.06 2.65
C GLY A 88 -13.47 -9.17 1.93
N GLY A 89 -13.34 -9.02 0.62
CA GLY A 89 -14.16 -8.15 -0.23
C GLY A 89 -13.59 -6.73 -0.41
N GLN A 90 -12.98 -6.13 0.61
CA GLN A 90 -12.38 -4.80 0.49
C GLN A 90 -11.24 -4.76 -0.56
N PRO A 91 -10.28 -5.70 -0.58
CA PRO A 91 -9.21 -5.72 -1.57
C PRO A 91 -9.71 -5.81 -3.01
N TRP A 92 -10.73 -6.63 -3.27
CA TRP A 92 -11.35 -6.69 -4.58
C TRP A 92 -11.90 -5.34 -5.02
N ARG A 93 -12.63 -4.66 -4.14
CA ARG A 93 -13.25 -3.38 -4.43
C ARG A 93 -12.24 -2.28 -4.78
N ARG A 94 -11.05 -2.34 -4.17
CA ARG A 94 -10.02 -1.30 -4.26
C ARG A 94 -8.80 -1.67 -5.11
N THR A 95 -8.76 -2.85 -5.73
CA THR A 95 -7.65 -3.22 -6.61
C THR A 95 -8.00 -3.02 -8.07
N VAL A 96 -7.00 -2.69 -8.88
CA VAL A 96 -7.07 -2.70 -10.35
C VAL A 96 -6.60 -4.04 -10.95
N GLY A 97 -6.33 -5.03 -10.10
CA GLY A 97 -5.96 -6.39 -10.53
C GLY A 97 -7.14 -7.19 -11.09
N ASP A 98 -6.81 -8.35 -11.65
CA ASP A 98 -7.75 -9.25 -12.31
C ASP A 98 -8.69 -9.93 -11.31
N TYR A 99 -8.16 -10.33 -10.14
CA TYR A 99 -8.92 -10.90 -9.02
C TYR A 99 -8.15 -10.75 -7.70
N ASN A 100 -8.85 -11.08 -6.61
CA ASN A 100 -8.28 -11.10 -5.27
C ASN A 100 -8.33 -12.52 -4.70
N VAL A 101 -7.24 -12.99 -4.11
CA VAL A 101 -7.17 -14.22 -3.34
C VAL A 101 -7.17 -13.87 -1.86
N VAL A 102 -8.17 -14.36 -1.15
CA VAL A 102 -8.33 -14.19 0.29
C VAL A 102 -7.86 -15.45 1.00
N TYR A 103 -6.93 -15.34 1.94
CA TYR A 103 -6.50 -16.46 2.77
C TYR A 103 -7.16 -16.42 4.16
N THR A 104 -7.41 -17.58 4.77
CA THR A 104 -7.99 -17.66 6.11
C THR A 104 -6.99 -17.22 7.18
N ASP A 105 -7.46 -16.39 8.13
CA ASP A 105 -6.59 -15.64 9.06
C ASP A 105 -5.98 -16.48 10.16
N TRP A 106 -6.71 -17.50 10.67
CA TRP A 106 -6.24 -18.32 11.80
C TRP A 106 -5.08 -19.24 11.43
N GLN A 107 -4.81 -19.42 10.15
CA GLN A 107 -3.61 -20.08 9.66
C GLN A 107 -2.82 -19.11 8.80
N ARG A 108 -1.95 -18.33 9.41
CA ARG A 108 -1.16 -17.30 8.72
C ARG A 108 -0.33 -17.84 7.55
N ASP A 109 0.10 -19.10 7.63
CA ASP A 109 0.87 -19.74 6.56
C ASP A 109 0.03 -20.01 5.31
N ASN A 110 -1.31 -19.87 5.37
CA ASN A 110 -2.17 -19.86 4.19
C ASN A 110 -1.84 -18.70 3.23
N TYR A 111 -1.22 -17.61 3.70
CA TYR A 111 -0.65 -16.58 2.84
C TYR A 111 0.38 -17.15 1.85
N PHE A 112 1.29 -18.00 2.33
CA PHE A 112 2.33 -18.60 1.48
C PHE A 112 1.75 -19.64 0.51
N LYS A 113 0.65 -20.31 0.87
CA LYS A 113 -0.11 -21.14 -0.07
C LYS A 113 -0.71 -20.31 -1.20
N ALA A 114 -1.28 -19.14 -0.88
CA ALA A 114 -1.80 -18.22 -1.89
C ALA A 114 -0.67 -17.72 -2.81
N CYS A 115 0.49 -17.36 -2.27
CA CYS A 115 1.65 -16.99 -3.08
C CYS A 115 2.07 -18.13 -4.02
N ALA A 116 2.17 -19.36 -3.51
CA ALA A 116 2.58 -20.53 -4.31
C ALA A 116 1.54 -20.93 -5.37
N GLN A 117 0.23 -20.63 -5.14
CA GLN A 117 -0.81 -20.86 -6.13
C GLN A 117 -0.75 -19.86 -7.28
N GLU A 118 -0.41 -18.61 -7.00
CA GLU A 118 -0.49 -17.52 -7.96
C GLU A 118 0.81 -17.26 -8.72
N LEU A 119 1.95 -17.66 -8.16
CA LEU A 119 3.27 -17.53 -8.75
C LEU A 119 3.68 -18.78 -9.53
N PRO A 120 4.63 -18.68 -10.46
CA PRO A 120 5.26 -19.84 -11.10
C PRO A 120 5.88 -20.79 -10.06
N ASN A 121 5.68 -22.09 -10.22
CA ASN A 121 6.19 -23.11 -9.29
C ASN A 121 7.64 -23.54 -9.55
N LYS A 122 8.29 -22.96 -10.56
CA LYS A 122 9.70 -23.10 -10.93
C LYS A 122 10.16 -21.86 -11.68
N GLY A 123 11.46 -21.70 -11.87
CA GLY A 123 12.04 -20.53 -12.54
C GLY A 123 12.37 -19.43 -11.54
N ARG A 124 12.30 -18.19 -11.96
CA ARG A 124 12.75 -17.03 -11.19
C ARG A 124 11.61 -16.15 -10.78
N VAL A 125 11.51 -15.84 -9.48
CA VAL A 125 10.48 -14.97 -8.91
C VAL A 125 11.14 -13.77 -8.25
N GLY A 126 10.72 -12.57 -8.68
CA GLY A 126 11.16 -11.31 -8.10
C GLY A 126 10.47 -11.05 -6.76
N ILE A 127 11.24 -10.63 -5.77
CA ILE A 127 10.75 -10.20 -4.46
C ILE A 127 11.45 -8.92 -4.01
N GLU A 128 10.89 -8.25 -3.03
CA GLU A 128 11.46 -7.06 -2.40
C GLU A 128 12.34 -7.49 -1.22
N MET A 129 13.63 -7.72 -1.45
CA MET A 129 14.56 -8.14 -0.38
C MET A 129 14.82 -7.06 0.66
N ASP A 130 14.59 -5.81 0.33
CA ASP A 130 14.67 -4.67 1.26
C ASP A 130 13.44 -4.51 2.18
N ASN A 131 12.35 -5.25 1.89
CA ASN A 131 11.10 -5.17 2.66
C ASN A 131 10.65 -6.50 3.26
N LEU A 132 11.12 -7.65 2.75
CA LEU A 132 10.64 -8.96 3.19
C LEU A 132 11.44 -9.45 4.42
N PRO A 133 10.81 -9.60 5.61
CA PRO A 133 11.46 -10.14 6.79
C PRO A 133 11.98 -11.56 6.58
N LEU A 134 13.09 -11.91 7.22
CA LEU A 134 13.75 -13.21 7.08
C LEU A 134 12.84 -14.41 7.38
N ASP A 135 12.00 -14.31 8.42
CA ASP A 135 11.01 -15.36 8.75
C ASP A 135 10.01 -15.58 7.59
N ARG A 136 9.53 -14.49 6.99
CA ARG A 136 8.62 -14.58 5.84
C ARG A 136 9.30 -15.16 4.61
N PHE A 137 10.55 -14.77 4.37
CA PHE A 137 11.34 -15.31 3.28
C PHE A 137 11.57 -16.81 3.43
N ALA A 138 11.95 -17.29 4.62
CA ALA A 138 12.13 -18.71 4.89
C ALA A 138 10.84 -19.52 4.64
N LYS A 139 9.69 -19.01 5.05
CA LYS A 139 8.39 -19.64 4.81
C LYS A 139 8.00 -19.64 3.32
N LEU A 140 8.31 -18.56 2.61
CA LEU A 140 8.08 -18.46 1.17
C LEU A 140 8.96 -19.48 0.42
N GLN A 141 10.24 -19.61 0.78
CA GLN A 141 11.13 -20.62 0.22
C GLN A 141 10.63 -22.05 0.49
N ALA A 142 10.15 -22.31 1.70
CA ALA A 142 9.58 -23.63 2.05
C ALA A 142 8.31 -23.94 1.25
N ALA A 143 7.48 -22.94 0.95
CA ALA A 143 6.28 -23.09 0.13
C ALA A 143 6.59 -23.25 -1.36
N MET A 144 7.74 -22.75 -1.84
CA MET A 144 8.14 -22.72 -3.24
C MET A 144 9.59 -23.21 -3.43
N PRO A 145 9.89 -24.47 -3.13
CA PRO A 145 11.28 -25.00 -3.05
C PRO A 145 12.02 -25.07 -4.39
N ASN A 146 11.31 -24.99 -5.52
CA ASN A 146 11.89 -25.08 -6.87
C ASN A 146 12.05 -23.71 -7.55
N VAL A 147 11.89 -22.61 -6.80
CA VAL A 147 11.95 -21.24 -7.29
C VAL A 147 13.26 -20.58 -6.84
N GLU A 148 13.93 -19.91 -7.77
CA GLU A 148 15.00 -18.96 -7.48
C GLU A 148 14.40 -17.59 -7.18
N PHE A 149 14.62 -17.05 -5.97
CA PHE A 149 14.18 -15.72 -5.62
C PHE A 149 15.22 -14.66 -5.97
N VAL A 150 14.79 -13.59 -6.64
CA VAL A 150 15.63 -12.51 -7.16
C VAL A 150 15.18 -11.17 -6.60
N ASP A 151 16.14 -10.34 -6.20
CA ASP A 151 15.82 -8.99 -5.73
C ASP A 151 15.43 -8.05 -6.89
N ILE A 152 14.25 -7.44 -6.77
CA ILE A 152 13.76 -6.42 -7.71
C ILE A 152 13.62 -5.02 -7.08
N SER A 153 13.96 -4.85 -5.82
CA SER A 153 13.74 -3.61 -5.04
C SER A 153 14.30 -2.38 -5.74
N ALA A 154 15.58 -2.44 -6.16
CA ALA A 154 16.23 -1.32 -6.83
C ALA A 154 15.62 -1.00 -8.21
N ALA A 155 15.15 -2.00 -8.95
CA ALA A 155 14.50 -1.79 -10.24
C ALA A 155 13.15 -1.08 -10.07
N CYS A 156 12.34 -1.53 -9.12
CA CYS A 156 11.04 -0.93 -8.79
C CYS A 156 11.19 0.50 -8.25
N MET A 157 12.19 0.75 -7.41
CA MET A 157 12.50 2.10 -6.95
C MET A 157 12.79 3.05 -8.13
N ARG A 158 13.66 2.65 -9.07
CA ARG A 158 13.98 3.48 -10.25
C ARG A 158 12.75 3.77 -11.10
N MET A 159 11.85 2.81 -11.30
CA MET A 159 10.60 3.02 -12.04
C MET A 159 9.71 4.08 -11.37
N ARG A 160 9.64 4.10 -10.04
CA ARG A 160 8.85 5.08 -9.28
C ARG A 160 9.51 6.46 -9.18
N MET A 161 10.83 6.57 -9.41
CA MET A 161 11.54 7.87 -9.36
C MET A 161 11.13 8.80 -10.51
N VAL A 162 10.82 8.25 -11.68
CA VAL A 162 10.37 9.02 -12.84
C VAL A 162 8.84 9.07 -12.85
N LYS A 163 8.29 10.26 -12.60
CA LYS A 163 6.84 10.46 -12.46
C LYS A 163 6.15 10.64 -13.80
N SER A 164 4.97 10.06 -13.95
CA SER A 164 4.07 10.32 -15.07
C SER A 164 3.40 11.69 -14.94
N ALA A 165 2.71 12.13 -15.98
CA ALA A 165 1.94 13.38 -15.94
C ALA A 165 0.80 13.32 -14.90
N GLU A 166 0.11 12.18 -14.78
CA GLU A 166 -0.94 11.98 -13.76
C GLU A 166 -0.35 12.01 -12.34
N GLU A 167 0.81 11.38 -12.12
CA GLU A 167 1.50 11.42 -10.81
C GLU A 167 1.95 12.84 -10.44
N ILE A 168 2.44 13.62 -11.41
CA ILE A 168 2.82 15.03 -11.19
C ILE A 168 1.59 15.86 -10.79
N GLU A 169 0.47 15.66 -11.47
CA GLU A 169 -0.77 16.37 -11.13
C GLU A 169 -1.28 15.98 -9.73
N PHE A 170 -1.21 14.69 -9.39
CA PHE A 170 -1.57 14.20 -8.07
C PHE A 170 -0.69 14.80 -6.96
N ILE A 171 0.63 14.93 -7.20
CA ILE A 171 1.58 15.59 -6.29
C ILE A 171 1.23 17.08 -6.10
N LYS A 172 0.92 17.80 -7.20
CA LYS A 172 0.48 19.21 -7.13
C LYS A 172 -0.79 19.36 -6.30
N ASN A 173 -1.75 18.46 -6.48
CA ASN A 173 -2.98 18.45 -5.71
C ASN A 173 -2.72 18.20 -4.21
N GLY A 174 -1.83 17.27 -3.89
CA GLY A 174 -1.36 17.05 -2.52
C GLY A 174 -0.70 18.28 -1.91
N ALA A 175 0.17 18.96 -2.66
CA ALA A 175 0.81 20.21 -2.22
C ALA A 175 -0.22 21.31 -1.91
N ASN A 176 -1.24 21.49 -2.77
CA ASN A 176 -2.33 22.44 -2.50
C ASN A 176 -3.10 22.13 -1.21
N VAL A 177 -3.33 20.85 -0.91
CA VAL A 177 -3.94 20.42 0.37
C VAL A 177 -3.04 20.75 1.55
N CYS A 178 -1.72 20.51 1.40
CA CYS A 178 -0.73 20.86 2.43
C CYS A 178 -0.70 22.39 2.70
N ASP A 179 -0.82 23.23 1.67
CA ASP A 179 -0.91 24.69 1.83
C ASP A 179 -2.12 25.10 2.68
N ILE A 180 -3.29 24.48 2.47
CA ILE A 180 -4.48 24.71 3.29
C ILE A 180 -4.21 24.33 4.76
N GLY A 181 -3.55 23.20 4.99
CA GLY A 181 -3.11 22.79 6.33
C GLY A 181 -2.13 23.79 6.95
N GLY A 182 -1.17 24.27 6.16
CA GLY A 182 -0.18 25.28 6.57
C GLY A 182 -0.83 26.60 6.98
N PHE A 183 -1.82 27.09 6.25
CA PHE A 183 -2.56 28.30 6.61
C PHE A 183 -3.36 28.11 7.91
N ALA A 184 -4.04 26.99 8.05
CA ALA A 184 -4.79 26.66 9.27
C ALA A 184 -3.85 26.56 10.50
N LEU A 185 -2.68 25.95 10.31
CA LEU A 185 -1.63 25.89 11.34
C LEU A 185 -1.17 27.28 11.75
N ARG A 186 -0.77 28.12 10.79
CA ARG A 186 -0.33 29.51 11.04
C ARG A 186 -1.38 30.28 11.87
N ASP A 187 -2.64 30.16 11.51
CA ASP A 187 -3.73 30.90 12.15
C ASP A 187 -4.04 30.37 13.56
N ALA A 188 -3.69 29.10 13.83
CA ALA A 188 -3.86 28.47 15.15
C ALA A 188 -2.69 28.73 16.10
N VAL A 189 -1.51 29.13 15.61
CA VAL A 189 -0.33 29.43 16.46
C VAL A 189 -0.57 30.72 17.22
N LYS A 190 -0.80 30.60 18.53
CA LYS A 190 -0.96 31.71 19.46
C LYS A 190 -0.33 31.35 20.81
N GLU A 191 0.13 32.36 21.55
CA GLU A 191 0.64 32.15 22.90
C GLU A 191 -0.38 31.39 23.76
N GLY A 192 0.08 30.43 24.51
CA GLY A 192 -0.73 29.60 25.40
C GLY A 192 -1.49 28.46 24.74
N VAL A 193 -1.55 28.38 23.39
CA VAL A 193 -2.19 27.25 22.68
C VAL A 193 -1.28 26.03 22.74
N PRO A 194 -1.78 24.83 23.09
CA PRO A 194 -0.98 23.61 23.11
C PRO A 194 -0.60 23.17 21.69
N GLU A 195 0.57 22.55 21.55
CA GLU A 195 1.08 22.00 20.27
C GLU A 195 0.06 21.09 19.58
N HIS A 196 -0.60 20.20 20.33
CA HIS A 196 -1.58 19.27 19.74
C HIS A 196 -2.79 19.99 19.15
N GLU A 197 -3.24 21.09 19.70
CA GLU A 197 -4.35 21.87 19.14
C GLU A 197 -3.95 22.51 17.81
N VAL A 198 -2.72 23.02 17.72
CA VAL A 198 -2.18 23.58 16.48
C VAL A 198 -2.08 22.48 15.38
N ALA A 199 -1.58 21.32 15.74
CA ALA A 199 -1.48 20.17 14.82
C ALA A 199 -2.87 19.68 14.37
N LEU A 200 -3.84 19.60 15.29
CA LEU A 200 -5.21 19.19 14.98
C LEU A 200 -5.90 20.18 14.02
N ALA A 201 -5.71 21.49 14.21
CA ALA A 201 -6.27 22.51 13.32
C ALA A 201 -5.82 22.28 11.87
N SER A 202 -4.53 22.04 11.65
CA SER A 202 -3.96 21.72 10.34
C SER A 202 -4.53 20.43 9.76
N THR A 203 -4.45 19.33 10.52
CA THR A 203 -4.91 18.00 10.08
C THR A 203 -6.39 18.03 9.70
N GLN A 204 -7.24 18.63 10.51
CA GLN A 204 -8.67 18.75 10.24
C GLN A 204 -8.97 19.60 8.99
N ALA A 205 -8.21 20.67 8.76
CA ALA A 205 -8.36 21.50 7.58
C ALA A 205 -8.03 20.72 6.30
N MET A 206 -6.94 19.94 6.31
CA MET A 206 -6.56 19.07 5.19
C MET A 206 -7.60 18.00 4.92
N ILE A 207 -8.08 17.29 5.95
CA ILE A 207 -9.11 16.23 5.77
C ILE A 207 -10.38 16.81 5.16
N ARG A 208 -10.86 17.98 5.66
CA ARG A 208 -12.06 18.64 5.10
C ARG A 208 -11.85 19.06 3.65
N GLU A 209 -10.65 19.52 3.28
CA GLU A 209 -10.34 19.92 1.92
C GLU A 209 -10.26 18.72 0.98
N ILE A 210 -9.67 17.58 1.42
CA ILE A 210 -9.69 16.33 0.66
C ILE A 210 -11.13 15.89 0.42
N ALA A 211 -11.96 15.83 1.45
CA ALA A 211 -13.36 15.44 1.34
C ALA A 211 -14.15 16.34 0.37
N ARG A 212 -13.87 17.65 0.38
CA ARG A 212 -14.51 18.62 -0.51
C ARG A 212 -14.08 18.47 -1.98
N ARG A 213 -12.76 18.30 -2.23
CA ARG A 213 -12.20 18.24 -3.59
C ARG A 213 -12.31 16.86 -4.22
N TYR A 214 -12.17 15.82 -3.40
CA TYR A 214 -12.05 14.42 -3.83
C TYR A 214 -13.09 13.56 -3.11
N PRO A 215 -14.41 13.77 -3.36
CA PRO A 215 -15.47 13.05 -2.64
C PRO A 215 -15.45 11.54 -2.87
N ASP A 216 -14.82 11.09 -3.95
CA ASP A 216 -14.64 9.66 -4.25
C ASP A 216 -13.42 9.05 -3.52
N SER A 217 -12.59 9.86 -2.83
CA SER A 217 -11.44 9.36 -2.09
C SER A 217 -11.89 8.62 -0.85
N GLU A 218 -11.53 7.36 -0.74
CA GLU A 218 -11.82 6.54 0.44
C GLU A 218 -10.72 6.64 1.51
N LEU A 219 -9.59 7.28 1.19
CA LEU A 219 -8.49 7.54 2.10
C LEU A 219 -8.27 9.04 2.23
N MET A 220 -8.43 9.55 3.45
CA MET A 220 -8.23 10.95 3.81
C MET A 220 -7.18 11.07 4.93
N ASP A 221 -6.15 10.23 4.86
CA ASP A 221 -5.12 10.18 5.89
C ASP A 221 -4.14 11.34 5.72
N THR A 222 -4.07 12.19 6.73
CA THR A 222 -3.16 13.32 6.81
C THR A 222 -2.54 13.39 8.19
N TRP A 223 -1.32 13.91 8.25
CA TRP A 223 -0.58 13.98 9.49
C TRP A 223 0.14 15.32 9.61
N THR A 224 0.02 15.98 10.77
CA THR A 224 0.72 17.20 11.07
C THR A 224 1.59 17.01 12.29
N TRP A 225 2.87 17.27 12.14
CA TRP A 225 3.81 17.42 13.24
C TRP A 225 3.98 18.92 13.52
N PHE A 226 3.72 19.33 14.73
CA PHE A 226 3.97 20.70 15.19
C PHE A 226 4.74 20.66 16.50
N GLN A 227 5.84 21.36 16.54
CA GLN A 227 6.76 21.39 17.66
C GLN A 227 7.14 22.83 18.00
N SER A 228 7.38 23.12 19.26
CA SER A 228 7.76 24.44 19.74
C SER A 228 8.82 24.36 20.84
N GLY A 229 9.66 25.39 20.96
CA GLY A 229 10.68 25.51 22.00
C GLY A 229 11.57 24.28 22.08
N ILE A 230 11.70 23.65 23.26
CA ILE A 230 12.56 22.48 23.48
C ILE A 230 12.22 21.30 22.57
N ASN A 231 10.97 21.14 22.12
CA ASN A 231 10.54 20.06 21.26
C ASN A 231 11.03 20.20 19.81
N THR A 232 11.73 21.31 19.47
CA THR A 232 12.34 21.48 18.12
C THR A 232 13.76 20.92 18.01
N ASP A 233 14.24 20.21 19.02
CA ASP A 233 15.56 19.57 19.04
C ASP A 233 15.63 18.31 18.14
N GLY A 234 14.49 17.81 17.65
CA GLY A 234 14.38 16.72 16.70
C GLY A 234 13.22 16.87 15.72
N ALA A 235 13.44 16.55 14.46
CA ALA A 235 12.45 16.72 13.39
C ALA A 235 11.19 15.85 13.55
N HIS A 236 11.25 14.77 14.32
CA HIS A 236 10.17 13.80 14.49
C HIS A 236 9.73 13.66 15.96
N ASN A 237 9.91 14.70 16.74
CA ASN A 237 9.39 14.70 18.11
C ASN A 237 7.85 14.64 18.08
N PRO A 238 7.24 13.86 18.99
CA PRO A 238 5.79 13.75 19.05
C PRO A 238 5.16 15.09 19.42
N VAL A 239 3.92 15.27 18.97
CA VAL A 239 3.09 16.42 19.36
C VAL A 239 2.72 16.27 20.83
N THR A 240 2.88 17.36 21.62
CA THR A 240 2.69 17.32 23.06
C THR A 240 1.65 18.33 23.55
N THR A 241 1.46 18.40 24.87
CA THR A 241 0.65 19.42 25.54
C THR A 241 1.42 20.71 25.84
N ARG A 242 2.69 20.82 25.40
CA ARG A 242 3.47 22.03 25.54
C ARG A 242 2.75 23.21 24.92
N LYS A 243 2.67 24.31 25.65
CA LYS A 243 2.07 25.56 25.17
C LYS A 243 3.09 26.38 24.40
N VAL A 244 2.64 26.98 23.31
CA VAL A 244 3.40 27.97 22.54
C VAL A 244 3.67 29.18 23.47
N GLN A 245 4.89 29.68 23.46
CA GLN A 245 5.37 30.80 24.24
C GLN A 245 5.71 31.97 23.31
#